data_c8d5d034292c7f6d9f8796964157e2ac
#
_entry.id   c8d5d034292c7f6d9f8796964157e2ac
#
_cell.length_a   1.000
_cell.length_b   1.000
_cell.length_c   1.000
_cell.angle_alpha   90.00
_cell.angle_beta   90.00
_cell.angle_gamma   90.00
#
_symmetry.space_group_name_H-M   'P 1'
#
loop_
_entity.id
_entity.type
_entity.pdbx_description
1 polymer ?
#
loop_
_entity_poly.entity_id
_entity_poly.type
_entity_poly.pdbx_seq_one_letter_code
_entity_poly.pdbx_strand_id
1 'polypeptide(L)'
;MLAVVQGSDGHAVTLHRTYLRDGRKALGTQSRKVLSSGINGAAVRLFEAGDELAVAEGIETALAVHLSTGKPVWAALNCGNLEKLWIPDPVARVCIYADNDANAEFDGQASAYALAHRLKRDARKLGGANPDQPDRPTREVQVFVPRQDG
;
A
#
# COMPACT_ATOMS: atom_id res chain seq x y z
N MET A 1 14.13 14.03 0.64
CA MET A 1 12.73 13.94 0.21
C MET A 1 11.84 13.86 1.44
N LEU A 2 10.73 14.60 1.44
CA LEU A 2 9.70 14.53 2.47
C LEU A 2 8.40 14.05 1.82
N ALA A 3 7.65 13.16 2.50
CA ALA A 3 6.33 12.71 2.07
C ALA A 3 5.37 12.76 3.26
N VAL A 4 4.16 13.26 3.02
CA VAL A 4 3.10 13.30 4.02
C VAL A 4 2.46 11.92 4.13
N VAL A 5 2.35 11.41 5.34
CA VAL A 5 1.61 10.18 5.64
C VAL A 5 0.22 10.57 6.11
N GLN A 6 -0.82 10.07 5.43
CA GLN A 6 -2.21 10.45 5.66
C GLN A 6 -3.01 9.28 6.24
N GLY A 7 -3.81 9.57 7.24
CA GLY A 7 -4.75 8.63 7.85
C GLY A 7 -5.97 8.35 6.98
N SER A 8 -6.90 7.52 7.48
CA SER A 8 -8.14 7.17 6.77
C SER A 8 -9.04 8.40 6.50
N ASP A 9 -8.98 9.39 7.37
CA ASP A 9 -9.69 10.67 7.27
C ASP A 9 -9.03 11.69 6.31
N GLY A 10 -7.89 11.33 5.71
CA GLY A 10 -7.12 12.21 4.82
C GLY A 10 -6.21 13.21 5.52
N HIS A 11 -6.28 13.31 6.85
CA HIS A 11 -5.41 14.21 7.60
C HIS A 11 -3.98 13.68 7.71
N ALA A 12 -3.02 14.60 7.79
CA ALA A 12 -1.62 14.27 8.01
C ALA A 12 -1.43 13.64 9.40
N VAL A 13 -0.89 12.42 9.44
CA VAL A 13 -0.55 11.70 10.67
C VAL A 13 0.90 11.99 11.04
N THR A 14 1.80 11.96 10.05
CA THR A 14 3.23 12.17 10.22
C THR A 14 3.91 12.50 8.91
N LEU A 15 5.23 12.72 8.97
CA LEU A 15 6.09 12.89 7.81
C LEU A 15 7.07 11.72 7.69
N HIS A 16 7.13 11.13 6.51
CA HIS A 16 8.19 10.21 6.13
C HIS A 16 9.36 10.98 5.50
N ARG A 17 10.58 10.71 5.98
CA ARG A 17 11.80 11.31 5.46
C ARG A 17 12.68 10.27 4.79
N THR A 18 13.08 10.53 3.55
CA THR A 18 14.12 9.78 2.85
C THR A 18 15.31 10.70 2.63
N TYR A 19 16.46 10.31 3.15
CA TYR A 19 17.71 11.06 2.95
C TYR A 19 18.34 10.63 1.63
N LEU A 20 18.63 11.62 0.80
CA LEU A 20 19.29 11.43 -0.49
C LEU A 20 20.69 12.06 -0.45
N ARG A 21 21.66 11.38 -1.06
CA ARG A 21 23.01 11.88 -1.32
C ARG A 21 23.33 11.61 -2.79
N ASP A 22 23.73 12.64 -3.52
CA ASP A 22 24.09 12.55 -4.96
C ASP A 22 22.99 11.90 -5.82
N GLY A 23 21.71 12.25 -5.56
CA GLY A 23 20.55 11.72 -6.27
C GLY A 23 20.19 10.28 -5.91
N ARG A 24 20.90 9.64 -4.99
CA ARG A 24 20.65 8.27 -4.53
C ARG A 24 20.26 8.26 -3.06
N LYS A 25 19.59 7.20 -2.63
CA LYS A 25 19.26 6.98 -1.23
C LYS A 25 20.54 6.88 -0.40
N ALA A 26 20.62 7.64 0.68
CA ALA A 26 21.77 7.60 1.57
C ALA A 26 21.92 6.21 2.19
N LEU A 27 23.15 5.73 2.32
CA LEU A 27 23.46 4.46 2.96
C LEU A 27 23.34 4.59 4.49
N GLY A 28 22.91 3.52 5.15
CA GLY A 28 22.89 3.40 6.62
C GLY A 28 21.49 3.32 7.22
N THR A 29 21.44 2.98 8.52
CA THR A 29 20.23 2.74 9.30
C THR A 29 19.30 3.95 9.46
N GLN A 30 19.75 5.13 9.07
CA GLN A 30 18.99 6.38 9.17
C GLN A 30 18.48 6.90 7.82
N SER A 31 18.56 6.11 6.77
CA SER A 31 18.14 6.52 5.42
C SER A 31 16.63 6.79 5.29
N ARG A 32 15.84 6.21 6.18
CA ARG A 32 14.38 6.41 6.27
C ARG A 32 13.99 6.67 7.71
N LYS A 33 13.13 7.64 7.95
CA LYS A 33 12.56 7.91 9.28
C LYS A 33 11.12 8.39 9.16
N VAL A 34 10.28 7.90 10.06
CA VAL A 34 8.96 8.45 10.37
C VAL A 34 9.09 9.25 11.64
N LEU A 35 8.50 10.46 11.70
CA LEU A 35 8.65 11.38 12.84
C LEU A 35 7.91 10.93 14.10
N SER A 36 6.88 10.08 13.96
CA SER A 36 6.11 9.54 15.07
C SER A 36 5.84 8.05 14.85
N SER A 37 5.61 7.31 15.93
CA SER A 37 5.12 5.94 15.90
C SER A 37 3.62 5.90 15.59
N GLY A 38 3.12 4.77 15.04
CA GLY A 38 1.68 4.54 14.94
C GLY A 38 1.04 5.01 13.64
N ILE A 39 1.65 4.67 12.51
CA ILE A 39 1.07 4.94 11.18
C ILE A 39 -0.11 4.02 10.81
N ASN A 40 -0.54 3.14 11.71
CA ASN A 40 -1.54 2.09 11.54
C ASN A 40 -2.58 2.34 10.45
N GLY A 41 -2.38 1.73 9.28
CA GLY A 41 -3.28 1.84 8.14
C GLY A 41 -3.18 3.14 7.33
N ALA A 42 -2.31 4.09 7.74
CA ALA A 42 -2.05 5.31 6.98
C ALA A 42 -1.10 5.04 5.79
N ALA A 43 -1.09 5.94 4.82
CA ALA A 43 -0.29 5.81 3.61
C ALA A 43 0.32 7.14 3.16
N VAL A 44 1.39 7.07 2.40
CA VAL A 44 1.76 8.15 1.48
C VAL A 44 0.88 8.02 0.24
N ARG A 45 -0.08 8.93 0.10
CA ARG A 45 -1.00 8.96 -1.04
C ARG A 45 -0.37 9.78 -2.16
N LEU A 46 0.27 9.10 -3.10
CA LEU A 46 0.94 9.78 -4.21
C LEU A 46 -0.06 10.32 -5.24
N PHE A 47 -1.22 9.68 -5.35
CA PHE A 47 -2.30 10.06 -6.26
C PHE A 47 -3.65 9.84 -5.58
N GLU A 48 -4.68 10.56 -6.03
CA GLU A 48 -6.06 10.32 -5.61
C GLU A 48 -6.52 8.92 -6.01
N ALA A 49 -7.20 8.24 -5.10
CA ALA A 49 -7.78 6.93 -5.37
C ALA A 49 -9.00 7.09 -6.28
N GLY A 50 -9.08 6.26 -7.33
CA GLY A 50 -10.25 6.13 -8.20
C GLY A 50 -10.98 4.81 -7.94
N ASP A 51 -11.65 4.28 -8.97
CA ASP A 51 -12.25 2.94 -8.95
C ASP A 51 -11.18 1.85 -8.79
N GLU A 52 -9.96 2.15 -9.21
CA GLU A 52 -8.78 1.30 -9.05
C GLU A 52 -7.72 2.01 -8.21
N LEU A 53 -7.04 1.25 -7.36
CA LEU A 53 -5.92 1.72 -6.56
C LEU A 53 -4.82 0.66 -6.53
N ALA A 54 -3.60 1.07 -6.89
CA ALA A 54 -2.42 0.27 -6.64
C ALA A 54 -1.84 0.59 -5.26
N VAL A 55 -1.28 -0.40 -4.59
CA VAL A 55 -0.57 -0.23 -3.32
C VAL A 55 0.76 -0.97 -3.35
N ALA A 56 1.77 -0.39 -2.73
CA ALA A 56 3.09 -0.99 -2.58
C ALA A 56 3.64 -0.70 -1.17
N GLU A 57 4.66 -1.43 -0.77
CA GLU A 57 5.32 -1.15 0.50
C GLU A 57 6.11 0.17 0.43
N GLY A 58 7.06 0.27 -0.51
CA GLY A 58 7.95 1.41 -0.63
C GLY A 58 7.43 2.52 -1.54
N ILE A 59 7.87 3.77 -1.29
CA ILE A 59 7.56 4.90 -2.17
C ILE A 59 8.20 4.72 -3.54
N GLU A 60 9.40 4.16 -3.59
CA GLU A 60 10.14 3.91 -4.81
C GLU A 60 9.40 2.89 -5.70
N THR A 61 8.95 1.77 -5.11
CA THR A 61 8.14 0.75 -5.79
C THR A 61 6.82 1.36 -6.27
N ALA A 62 6.15 2.15 -5.42
CA ALA A 62 4.90 2.81 -5.78
C ALA A 62 5.06 3.75 -6.99
N LEU A 63 6.12 4.56 -7.02
CA LEU A 63 6.41 5.43 -8.18
C LEU A 63 6.71 4.63 -9.45
N ALA A 64 7.48 3.53 -9.35
CA ALA A 64 7.76 2.67 -10.49
C ALA A 64 6.48 2.03 -11.05
N VAL A 65 5.57 1.59 -10.17
CA VAL A 65 4.25 1.07 -10.56
C VAL A 65 3.44 2.14 -11.31
N HIS A 66 3.38 3.36 -10.78
CA HIS A 66 2.67 4.45 -11.46
C HIS A 66 3.26 4.73 -12.85
N LEU A 67 4.57 4.87 -12.94
CA LEU A 67 5.26 5.16 -14.21
C LEU A 67 5.04 4.07 -15.27
N SER A 68 4.93 2.81 -14.84
CA SER A 68 4.75 1.67 -15.76
C SER A 68 3.30 1.38 -16.13
N THR A 69 2.34 1.75 -15.28
CA THR A 69 0.93 1.35 -15.43
C THR A 69 -0.04 2.50 -15.57
N GLY A 70 0.35 3.72 -15.18
CA GLY A 70 -0.54 4.89 -15.08
C GLY A 70 -1.53 4.84 -13.92
N LYS A 71 -1.54 3.77 -13.10
CA LYS A 71 -2.48 3.60 -11.99
C LYS A 71 -2.24 4.60 -10.86
N PRO A 72 -3.28 5.08 -10.17
CA PRO A 72 -3.11 5.75 -8.89
C PRO A 72 -2.49 4.78 -7.88
N VAL A 73 -1.55 5.25 -7.08
CA VAL A 73 -0.78 4.38 -6.18
C VAL A 73 -0.53 5.03 -4.82
N TRP A 74 -0.58 4.20 -3.76
CA TRP A 74 -0.24 4.55 -2.39
C TRP A 74 0.91 3.69 -1.86
N ALA A 75 1.75 4.26 -1.00
CA ALA A 75 2.83 3.55 -0.33
C ALA A 75 2.53 3.36 1.16
N ALA A 76 2.63 2.12 1.63
CA ALA A 76 2.36 1.73 3.02
C ALA A 76 3.55 1.96 3.96
N LEU A 77 4.75 2.12 3.44
CA LEU A 77 6.03 2.42 4.10
C LEU A 77 6.73 1.23 4.79
N ASN A 78 6.01 0.20 5.18
CA ASN A 78 6.58 -1.06 5.69
C ASN A 78 5.55 -2.20 5.63
N CYS A 79 6.04 -3.46 5.74
CA CYS A 79 5.25 -4.69 5.71
C CYS A 79 4.10 -4.69 6.71
N GLY A 80 4.38 -4.46 7.99
CA GLY A 80 3.35 -4.50 9.04
C GLY A 80 2.25 -3.45 8.90
N ASN A 81 2.55 -2.32 8.25
CA ASN A 81 1.54 -1.32 7.91
C ASN A 81 0.79 -1.67 6.62
N LEU A 82 1.43 -2.34 5.66
CA LEU A 82 0.77 -2.83 4.44
C LEU A 82 -0.40 -3.75 4.80
N GLU A 83 -0.23 -4.66 5.75
CA GLU A 83 -1.32 -5.54 6.23
C GLU A 83 -2.53 -4.78 6.74
N LYS A 84 -2.30 -3.63 7.39
CA LYS A 84 -3.31 -2.80 8.05
C LYS A 84 -3.82 -1.65 7.17
N LEU A 85 -3.25 -1.49 5.97
CA LEU A 85 -3.51 -0.35 5.10
C LEU A 85 -5.01 -0.13 4.89
N TRP A 86 -5.49 1.05 5.22
CA TRP A 86 -6.87 1.44 4.94
C TRP A 86 -7.06 1.72 3.45
N ILE A 87 -8.11 1.14 2.88
CA ILE A 87 -8.49 1.33 1.47
C ILE A 87 -9.90 1.94 1.45
N PRO A 88 -10.10 3.05 0.71
CA PRO A 88 -11.42 3.67 0.60
C PRO A 88 -12.49 2.70 0.08
N ASP A 89 -13.70 2.82 0.62
CA ASP A 89 -14.83 1.97 0.23
C ASP A 89 -15.17 2.03 -1.27
N PRO A 90 -15.11 3.19 -1.97
CA PRO A 90 -15.40 3.28 -3.38
C PRO A 90 -14.43 2.53 -4.29
N VAL A 91 -13.23 2.20 -3.80
CA VAL A 91 -12.24 1.46 -4.61
C VAL A 91 -12.74 0.06 -4.90
N ALA A 92 -13.09 -0.20 -6.15
CA ALA A 92 -13.59 -1.50 -6.61
C ALA A 92 -12.47 -2.51 -6.91
N ARG A 93 -11.30 -2.02 -7.33
CA ARG A 93 -10.15 -2.88 -7.67
C ARG A 93 -8.89 -2.44 -6.92
N VAL A 94 -8.24 -3.38 -6.23
CA VAL A 94 -6.97 -3.15 -5.53
C VAL A 94 -5.88 -4.03 -6.12
N CYS A 95 -4.80 -3.40 -6.60
CA CYS A 95 -3.61 -4.05 -7.13
C CYS A 95 -2.48 -3.93 -6.10
N ILE A 96 -2.07 -5.02 -5.47
CA ILE A 96 -1.03 -5.04 -4.45
C ILE A 96 0.28 -5.47 -5.09
N TYR A 97 1.28 -4.60 -5.06
CA TYR A 97 2.63 -4.87 -5.58
C TYR A 97 3.55 -5.20 -4.41
N ALA A 98 3.82 -6.49 -4.23
CA ALA A 98 4.70 -6.99 -3.18
C ALA A 98 6.17 -6.83 -3.57
N ASP A 99 7.02 -6.52 -2.60
CA ASP A 99 8.46 -6.66 -2.78
C ASP A 99 8.83 -8.16 -2.81
N ASN A 100 9.83 -8.54 -3.62
CA ASN A 100 10.28 -9.92 -3.69
C ASN A 100 11.42 -10.16 -2.70
N ASP A 101 11.05 -10.38 -1.45
CA ASP A 101 11.97 -10.50 -0.31
C ASP A 101 12.32 -11.97 0.00
N ALA A 102 12.64 -12.77 -1.03
CA ALA A 102 13.01 -14.17 -0.83
C ALA A 102 14.19 -14.35 0.15
N ASN A 103 15.05 -13.34 0.27
CA ASN A 103 16.17 -13.31 1.22
C ASN A 103 15.80 -12.78 2.61
N ALA A 104 14.57 -12.30 2.81
CA ALA A 104 14.03 -11.74 4.05
C ALA A 104 12.76 -12.48 4.50
N GLU A 105 12.81 -13.81 4.46
CA GLU A 105 11.76 -14.72 4.95
C GLU A 105 10.37 -14.49 4.27
N PHE A 106 10.34 -13.86 3.11
CA PHE A 106 9.12 -13.52 2.34
C PHE A 106 8.16 -12.53 3.04
N ASP A 107 8.65 -11.68 3.92
CA ASP A 107 7.83 -10.73 4.68
C ASP A 107 6.96 -9.83 3.78
N GLY A 108 7.52 -9.32 2.68
CA GLY A 108 6.78 -8.49 1.72
C GLY A 108 5.63 -9.25 1.06
N GLN A 109 5.86 -10.49 0.62
CA GLN A 109 4.83 -11.34 0.03
C GLN A 109 3.77 -11.71 1.07
N ALA A 110 4.17 -12.11 2.29
CA ALA A 110 3.26 -12.47 3.37
C ALA A 110 2.31 -11.31 3.71
N SER A 111 2.84 -10.10 3.86
CA SER A 111 2.07 -8.90 4.16
C SER A 111 1.12 -8.50 3.03
N ALA A 112 1.53 -8.66 1.77
CA ALA A 112 0.67 -8.42 0.61
C ALA A 112 -0.51 -9.40 0.56
N TYR A 113 -0.27 -10.69 0.81
CA TYR A 113 -1.34 -11.70 0.89
C TYR A 113 -2.23 -11.51 2.12
N ALA A 114 -1.69 -11.07 3.25
CA ALA A 114 -2.47 -10.74 4.45
C ALA A 114 -3.45 -9.58 4.17
N LEU A 115 -2.99 -8.52 3.50
CA LEU A 115 -3.85 -7.43 3.03
C LEU A 115 -4.93 -7.95 2.08
N ALA A 116 -4.55 -8.73 1.06
CA ALA A 116 -5.49 -9.29 0.09
C ALA A 116 -6.58 -10.14 0.76
N HIS A 117 -6.18 -11.02 1.68
CA HIS A 117 -7.10 -11.85 2.46
C HIS A 117 -8.08 -11.00 3.28
N ARG A 118 -7.58 -9.97 3.98
CA ARG A 118 -8.41 -9.06 4.76
C ARG A 118 -9.44 -8.34 3.88
N LEU A 119 -9.01 -7.75 2.76
CA LEU A 119 -9.90 -7.03 1.84
C LEU A 119 -11.00 -7.94 1.26
N LYS A 120 -10.67 -9.17 0.87
CA LYS A 120 -11.65 -10.15 0.39
C LYS A 120 -12.63 -10.58 1.47
N ARG A 121 -12.17 -10.78 2.71
CA ARG A 121 -13.01 -11.13 3.84
C ARG A 121 -13.98 -9.99 4.19
N ASP A 122 -13.48 -8.75 4.22
CA ASP A 122 -14.29 -7.59 4.55
C ASP A 122 -15.34 -7.30 3.47
N ALA A 123 -15.01 -7.47 2.19
CA ALA A 123 -15.97 -7.38 1.09
C ALA A 123 -17.11 -8.41 1.22
N ARG A 124 -16.80 -9.65 1.63
CA ARG A 124 -17.83 -10.68 1.87
C ARG A 124 -18.76 -10.34 3.03
N LYS A 125 -18.24 -9.76 4.11
CA LYS A 125 -19.06 -9.35 5.25
C LYS A 125 -20.03 -8.22 4.88
N LEU A 126 -19.59 -7.29 4.06
CA LEU A 126 -20.40 -6.16 3.61
C LEU A 126 -21.43 -6.56 2.56
N GLY A 127 -21.13 -7.52 1.67
CA GLY A 127 -22.05 -8.02 0.64
C GLY A 127 -23.15 -8.96 1.18
N GLY A 128 -22.92 -9.60 2.33
CA GLY A 128 -23.89 -10.51 2.96
C GLY A 128 -24.82 -9.86 3.97
N ALA A 129 -24.60 -8.59 4.34
CA ALA A 129 -25.28 -7.97 5.50
C ALA A 129 -26.46 -7.06 5.15
N ASN A 130 -26.71 -6.76 3.88
CA ASN A 130 -27.82 -5.88 3.52
C ASN A 130 -28.61 -6.44 2.32
N PRO A 131 -29.81 -7.05 2.56
CA PRO A 131 -30.69 -7.53 1.52
C PRO A 131 -31.19 -6.42 0.58
N ASP A 132 -31.16 -5.16 1.01
CA ASP A 132 -31.61 -4.00 0.24
C ASP A 132 -30.53 -3.43 -0.69
N GLN A 133 -29.30 -3.96 -0.65
CA GLN A 133 -28.21 -3.59 -1.54
C GLN A 133 -27.49 -4.82 -2.11
N PRO A 134 -28.17 -5.63 -2.94
CA PRO A 134 -27.57 -6.86 -3.51
C PRO A 134 -26.44 -6.61 -4.50
N ASP A 135 -26.31 -5.40 -5.03
CA ASP A 135 -25.40 -5.03 -6.11
C ASP A 135 -24.11 -4.28 -5.68
N ARG A 136 -23.70 -4.38 -4.42
CA ARG A 136 -22.39 -3.81 -4.06
C ARG A 136 -21.28 -4.64 -4.72
N PRO A 137 -20.49 -4.07 -5.65
CA PRO A 137 -19.48 -4.84 -6.37
C PRO A 137 -18.49 -5.46 -5.38
N THR A 138 -18.29 -6.76 -5.50
CA THR A 138 -17.25 -7.46 -4.74
C THR A 138 -15.91 -6.86 -5.12
N ARG A 139 -15.17 -6.32 -4.13
CA ARG A 139 -13.84 -5.75 -4.37
C ARG A 139 -12.93 -6.79 -5.03
N GLU A 140 -12.44 -6.46 -6.21
CA GLU A 140 -11.41 -7.25 -6.88
C GLU A 140 -10.05 -6.95 -6.21
N VAL A 141 -9.29 -8.01 -5.92
CA VAL A 141 -7.95 -7.86 -5.33
C VAL A 141 -6.99 -8.76 -6.08
N GLN A 142 -5.91 -8.19 -6.56
CA GLN A 142 -4.82 -8.87 -7.26
C GLN A 142 -3.51 -8.61 -6.53
N VAL A 143 -2.64 -9.62 -6.44
CA VAL A 143 -1.29 -9.51 -5.87
C VAL A 143 -0.29 -9.79 -6.98
N PHE A 144 0.63 -8.85 -7.15
CA PHE A 144 1.73 -8.94 -8.10
C PHE A 144 3.03 -9.12 -7.33
N VAL A 145 3.75 -10.20 -7.62
CA VAL A 145 5.08 -10.46 -7.08
C VAL A 145 6.05 -10.44 -8.26
N PRO A 146 7.09 -9.58 -8.25
CA PRO A 146 8.06 -9.57 -9.32
C PRO A 146 8.78 -10.92 -9.39
N ARG A 147 9.09 -11.37 -10.60
CA ARG A 147 9.94 -12.56 -10.78
C ARG A 147 11.35 -12.22 -10.33
N GLN A 148 12.01 -13.17 -9.67
CA GLN A 148 13.47 -13.08 -9.53
C GLN A 148 14.04 -13.39 -10.91
N ASP A 149 14.62 -12.39 -11.54
CA ASP A 149 15.54 -12.66 -12.64
C ASP A 149 16.80 -13.26 -12.01
N GLY A 150 17.06 -14.51 -12.35
CA GLY A 150 18.20 -15.28 -11.88
C GLY A 150 19.55 -14.71 -12.37
#